data_ba29f59cc522971e2f4856ef72a08adc
#
_entry.id   ba29f59cc522971e2f4856ef72a08adc
#
_cell.length_a   1.000
_cell.length_b   1.000
_cell.length_c   1.000
_cell.angle_alpha   90.00
_cell.angle_beta   90.00
_cell.angle_gamma   90.00
#
_symmetry.space_group_name_H-M   'P 1'
#
loop_
_entity.id
_entity.type
_entity.pdbx_description
1 polymer ?
#
loop_
_entity_poly.entity_id
_entity_poly.type
_entity_poly.pdbx_seq_one_letter_code
_entity_poly.pdbx_strand_id
1 'polypeptide(L)'
;MWNPPITQATAHGNNVVIVYADRVELRSGWQGQHVEPVSIKDVSAVRVQGLINCTLTIVTNAGRVYELERMALPDARGIKIAIERQKQKAGIYE
;
A
#
# COMPACT_ATOMS: atom_id res chain seq x y z
N MET A 1 -14.64 16.66 1.09
CA MET A 1 -14.85 16.06 -0.24
C MET A 1 -14.50 14.58 -0.17
N TRP A 2 -15.34 13.74 -0.70
CA TRP A 2 -15.14 12.31 -0.67
C TRP A 2 -14.20 11.87 -1.79
N ASN A 3 -13.14 11.15 -1.43
CA ASN A 3 -12.20 10.59 -2.39
C ASN A 3 -12.32 9.07 -2.40
N PRO A 4 -12.80 8.48 -3.50
CA PRO A 4 -12.88 7.02 -3.57
C PRO A 4 -11.48 6.41 -3.64
N PRO A 5 -11.32 5.17 -3.17
CA PRO A 5 -10.05 4.48 -3.31
C PRO A 5 -9.73 4.22 -4.79
N ILE A 6 -8.44 4.28 -5.12
CA ILE A 6 -7.97 3.97 -6.47
C ILE A 6 -7.93 2.45 -6.63
N THR A 7 -7.39 1.76 -5.65
CA THR A 7 -7.34 0.30 -5.63
C THR A 7 -7.19 -0.19 -4.21
N GLN A 8 -7.53 -1.45 -3.99
CA GLN A 8 -7.35 -2.07 -2.69
C GLN A 8 -7.07 -3.55 -2.85
N ALA A 9 -6.44 -4.14 -1.85
CA ALA A 9 -6.12 -5.56 -1.86
C ALA A 9 -6.06 -6.07 -0.42
N THR A 10 -6.29 -7.38 -0.27
CA THR A 10 -6.23 -8.04 1.03
C THR A 10 -4.97 -8.88 1.13
N ALA A 11 -4.46 -9.00 2.35
CA ALA A 11 -3.33 -9.86 2.68
C ALA A 11 -3.73 -10.78 3.82
N HIS A 12 -2.82 -11.63 4.23
CA HIS A 12 -3.06 -12.60 5.31
C HIS A 12 -3.42 -11.88 6.61
N GLY A 13 -4.32 -12.48 7.38
CA GLY A 13 -4.62 -11.99 8.74
C GLY A 13 -5.51 -10.75 8.79
N ASN A 14 -6.48 -10.63 7.89
CA ASN A 14 -7.41 -9.50 7.85
C ASN A 14 -6.72 -8.17 7.55
N ASN A 15 -5.54 -8.21 6.98
CA ASN A 15 -4.85 -6.99 6.57
C ASN A 15 -5.35 -6.54 5.21
N VAL A 16 -5.64 -5.26 5.08
CA VAL A 16 -6.12 -4.66 3.84
C VAL A 16 -5.27 -3.43 3.56
N VAL A 17 -4.83 -3.29 2.32
CA VAL A 17 -4.16 -2.08 1.86
C VAL A 17 -5.05 -1.36 0.87
N ILE A 18 -5.25 -0.07 1.07
CA ILE A 18 -6.10 0.76 0.22
C ILE A 18 -5.29 1.96 -0.24
N VAL A 19 -5.25 2.19 -1.55
CA VAL A 19 -4.51 3.32 -2.13
C VAL A 19 -5.50 4.41 -2.52
N TYR A 20 -5.28 5.59 -1.98
CA TYR A 20 -6.02 6.81 -2.34
C TYR A 20 -5.09 7.75 -3.10
N ALA A 21 -5.64 8.84 -3.60
CA ALA A 21 -4.85 9.81 -4.37
C ALA A 21 -3.74 10.45 -3.54
N ASP A 22 -3.95 10.62 -2.23
CA ASP A 22 -3.03 11.35 -1.36
C ASP A 22 -2.36 10.46 -0.31
N ARG A 23 -2.84 9.24 -0.12
CA ARG A 23 -2.34 8.38 0.96
C ARG A 23 -2.58 6.92 0.67
N VAL A 24 -1.89 6.08 1.44
CA VAL A 24 -2.15 4.64 1.53
C VAL A 24 -2.68 4.37 2.92
N GLU A 25 -3.76 3.61 3.05
CA GLU A 25 -4.27 3.17 4.34
C GLU A 25 -4.02 1.68 4.52
N LEU A 26 -3.43 1.34 5.64
CA LEU A 26 -3.20 -0.03 6.04
C LEU A 26 -4.19 -0.35 7.15
N ARG A 27 -5.14 -1.22 6.85
CA ARG A 27 -6.18 -1.59 7.82
C ARG A 27 -5.94 -3.00 8.30
N SER A 28 -6.14 -3.21 9.59
CA SER A 28 -5.97 -4.52 10.21
C SER A 28 -6.93 -4.67 11.38
N GLY A 29 -6.97 -5.90 11.91
CA GLY A 29 -7.80 -6.20 13.05
C GLY A 29 -9.24 -6.53 12.66
N TRP A 30 -10.07 -6.71 13.69
CA TRP A 30 -11.47 -7.08 13.50
C TRP A 30 -12.21 -5.96 12.78
N GLN A 31 -12.80 -6.28 11.63
CA GLN A 31 -13.55 -5.32 10.81
C GLN A 31 -12.74 -4.08 10.41
N GLY A 32 -11.42 -4.18 10.34
CA GLY A 32 -10.59 -3.07 9.93
C GLY A 32 -10.51 -1.93 10.93
N GLN A 33 -10.65 -2.24 12.22
CA GLN A 33 -10.61 -1.22 13.27
C GLN A 33 -9.31 -0.44 13.33
N HIS A 34 -8.21 -1.10 13.02
CA HIS A 34 -6.90 -0.48 13.05
C HIS A 34 -6.60 0.12 11.68
N VAL A 35 -6.46 1.43 11.63
CA VAL A 35 -6.17 2.13 10.38
C VAL A 35 -4.87 2.91 10.56
N GLU A 36 -3.90 2.62 9.68
CA GLU A 36 -2.62 3.34 9.67
C GLU A 36 -2.53 4.08 8.34
N PRO A 37 -2.72 5.39 8.33
CA PRO A 37 -2.55 6.16 7.10
C PRO A 37 -1.08 6.50 6.88
N VAL A 38 -0.65 6.39 5.62
CA VAL A 38 0.69 6.76 5.21
C VAL A 38 0.56 7.69 4.02
N SER A 39 1.04 8.92 4.16
CA SER A 39 0.99 9.87 3.06
C SER A 39 1.80 9.35 1.87
N ILE A 40 1.29 9.58 0.67
CA ILE A 40 2.03 9.20 -0.55
C ILE A 40 3.42 9.84 -0.55
N LYS A 41 3.55 11.04 -0.04
CA LYS A 41 4.84 11.74 0.05
C LYS A 41 5.84 11.03 0.96
N ASP A 42 5.35 10.27 1.93
CA ASP A 42 6.20 9.60 2.90
C ASP A 42 6.62 8.20 2.47
N VAL A 43 6.06 7.68 1.38
CA VAL A 43 6.46 6.37 0.88
C VAL A 43 7.76 6.52 0.11
N SER A 44 8.83 5.88 0.58
CA SER A 44 10.12 5.93 -0.09
C SER A 44 10.30 4.79 -1.07
N ALA A 45 9.74 3.61 -0.79
CA ALA A 45 9.87 2.46 -1.67
C ALA A 45 8.71 1.48 -1.47
N VAL A 46 8.37 0.77 -2.53
CA VAL A 46 7.41 -0.33 -2.49
C VAL A 46 8.04 -1.51 -3.20
N ARG A 47 8.06 -2.67 -2.54
CA ARG A 47 8.66 -3.88 -3.09
C ARG A 47 7.67 -5.02 -3.08
N VAL A 48 7.76 -5.87 -4.10
CA VAL A 48 6.97 -7.09 -4.19
C VAL A 48 7.93 -8.25 -4.33
N GLN A 49 7.84 -9.22 -3.44
CA GLN A 49 8.69 -10.40 -3.46
C GLN A 49 7.84 -11.66 -3.46
N GLY A 50 8.27 -12.67 -4.22
CA GLY A 50 7.57 -13.94 -4.32
C GLY A 50 6.86 -14.09 -5.65
N LEU A 51 6.36 -15.31 -5.91
CA LEU A 51 5.69 -15.62 -7.17
C LEU A 51 4.22 -15.98 -6.99
N ILE A 52 3.91 -16.81 -6.00
CA ILE A 52 2.54 -17.28 -5.77
C ILE A 52 1.94 -16.50 -4.61
N ASN A 53 2.57 -16.60 -3.44
CA ASN A 53 2.22 -15.80 -2.27
C ASN A 53 3.27 -14.73 -2.13
N CYS A 54 2.89 -13.50 -2.37
CA CYS A 54 3.83 -12.38 -2.40
C CYS A 54 3.81 -11.61 -1.11
N THR A 55 4.94 -11.03 -0.75
CA THR A 55 5.04 -10.07 0.33
C THR A 55 5.16 -8.69 -0.27
N LEU A 56 4.23 -7.81 0.07
CA LEU A 56 4.27 -6.41 -0.31
C LEU A 56 4.93 -5.65 0.83
N THR A 57 6.01 -4.95 0.54
CA THR A 57 6.75 -4.17 1.53
C THR A 57 6.66 -2.70 1.18
N ILE A 58 6.20 -1.89 2.13
CA ILE A 58 6.12 -0.44 1.98
C ILE A 58 7.09 0.17 2.98
N VAL A 59 8.04 0.96 2.49
CA VAL A 59 9.04 1.63 3.33
C VAL A 59 8.76 3.13 3.29
N THR A 60 8.78 3.75 4.46
CA THR A 60 8.55 5.19 4.58
C THR A 60 9.85 5.95 4.70
N ASN A 61 9.78 7.27 4.47
CA ASN A 61 10.94 8.15 4.64
C ASN A 61 11.46 8.18 6.08
N ALA A 62 10.58 7.90 7.04
CA ALA A 62 10.96 7.84 8.45
C ALA A 62 11.62 6.50 8.83
N GLY A 63 11.75 5.58 7.88
CA GLY A 63 12.36 4.28 8.14
C GLY A 63 11.40 3.21 8.62
N ARG A 64 10.10 3.49 8.64
CA ARG A 64 9.11 2.49 8.97
C ARG A 64 8.95 1.50 7.82
N VAL A 65 8.75 0.24 8.16
CA VAL A 65 8.56 -0.83 7.19
C VAL A 65 7.24 -1.53 7.50
N TYR A 66 6.38 -1.61 6.50
CA TYR A 66 5.11 -2.35 6.59
C TYR A 66 5.19 -3.53 5.64
N GLU A 67 4.94 -4.72 6.17
CA GLU A 67 4.95 -5.94 5.36
C GLU A 67 3.58 -6.59 5.36
N LEU A 68 3.06 -6.85 4.17
CA LEU A 68 1.78 -7.53 3.99
C LEU A 68 2.07 -8.84 3.28
N GLU A 69 1.85 -9.94 3.99
CA GLU A 69 2.20 -11.27 3.52
C GLU A 69 1.03 -11.96 2.83
N ARG A 70 1.36 -12.94 2.02
CA ARG A 70 0.39 -13.81 1.34
C ARG A 70 -0.62 -13.04 0.50
N MET A 71 -0.13 -12.09 -0.26
CA MET A 71 -0.93 -11.41 -1.27
C MET A 71 -0.82 -12.13 -2.61
N ALA A 72 -1.89 -12.10 -3.39
CA ALA A 72 -1.81 -12.56 -4.77
C ALA A 72 -0.90 -11.63 -5.56
N LEU A 73 -0.10 -12.20 -6.47
CA LEU A 73 0.85 -11.40 -7.26
C LEU A 73 0.18 -10.26 -8.02
N PRO A 74 -0.96 -10.48 -8.71
CA PRO A 74 -1.63 -9.38 -9.40
C PRO A 74 -2.05 -8.25 -8.45
N ASP A 75 -2.50 -8.61 -7.26
CA ASP A 75 -2.92 -7.62 -6.27
C ASP A 75 -1.73 -6.82 -5.77
N ALA A 76 -0.63 -7.49 -5.43
CA ALA A 76 0.57 -6.82 -4.96
C ALA A 76 1.14 -5.88 -6.02
N ARG A 77 1.17 -6.33 -7.28
CA ARG A 77 1.63 -5.49 -8.39
C ARG A 77 0.73 -4.30 -8.60
N GLY A 78 -0.59 -4.50 -8.50
CA GLY A 78 -1.55 -3.43 -8.66
C GLY A 78 -1.37 -2.34 -7.62
N ILE A 79 -1.14 -2.73 -6.36
CA ILE A 79 -0.87 -1.78 -5.29
C ILE A 79 0.42 -1.01 -5.56
N LYS A 80 1.49 -1.71 -5.93
CA LYS A 80 2.77 -1.07 -6.22
C LYS A 80 2.63 -0.04 -7.34
N ILE A 81 1.99 -0.43 -8.44
CA ILE A 81 1.80 0.46 -9.59
C ILE A 81 0.97 1.69 -9.19
N ALA A 82 -0.09 1.49 -8.42
CA ALA A 82 -0.95 2.58 -8.00
C ALA A 82 -0.18 3.58 -7.13
N ILE A 83 0.59 3.10 -6.18
CA ILE A 83 1.39 3.98 -5.31
C ILE A 83 2.42 4.74 -6.14
N GLU A 84 3.12 4.06 -7.04
CA GLU A 84 4.14 4.71 -7.87
C GLU A 84 3.55 5.78 -8.76
N ARG A 85 2.36 5.52 -9.33
CA ARG A 85 1.67 6.52 -10.13
C ARG A 85 1.28 7.76 -9.33
N GLN A 86 0.79 7.56 -8.11
CA GLN A 86 0.42 8.69 -7.28
C GLN A 86 1.64 9.50 -6.86
N LYS A 87 2.77 8.83 -6.62
CA LYS A 87 4.02 9.53 -6.34
C LYS A 87 4.46 10.38 -7.54
N GLN A 88 4.35 9.85 -8.74
CA GLN A 88 4.68 10.61 -9.95
C GLN A 88 3.75 11.82 -10.11
N LYS A 89 2.46 11.64 -9.90
CA LYS A 89 1.50 12.75 -9.99
C LYS A 89 1.76 13.83 -8.96
N ALA A 90 2.28 13.45 -7.80
CA ALA A 90 2.62 14.42 -6.76
C ALA A 90 3.98 15.09 -6.99
N GLY A 91 4.70 14.71 -8.07
CA GLY A 91 6.00 15.31 -8.37
C GLY A 91 7.12 14.84 -7.45
N ILE A 92 6.97 13.67 -6.84
CA ILE A 92 7.94 13.16 -5.88
C ILE A 92 9.11 12.48 -6.57
N TYR A 93 8.85 11.87 -7.73
CA TYR A 93 9.90 11.28 -8.57
C TYR A 93 10.46 12.34 -9.50
N GLU A 94 11.74 12.36 -9.57
CA GLU A 94 12.44 13.23 -10.49
C GLU A 94 13.28 12.48 -11.47
#